data_be1b04286ec37163997e88c5a8ab5462
#
_entry.id   be1b04286ec37163997e88c5a8ab5462
#
_cell.length_a   1.000
_cell.length_b   1.000
_cell.length_c   1.000
_cell.angle_alpha   90.00
_cell.angle_beta   90.00
_cell.angle_gamma   90.00
#
_symmetry.space_group_name_H-M   'P 1'
#
loop_
_entity.id
_entity.type
_entity.pdbx_description
1 polymer ?
#
loop_
_entity_poly.entity_id
_entity_poly.type
_entity_poly.pdbx_seq_one_letter_code
_entity_poly.pdbx_strand_id
1 'polypeptide(L)'
;EEMEKSHALGDCYVSFASSEGIGMGAVEAALRNKPVIITDYGGAPEYIKTPYTIKCKRQKLVKDDFLYQVGMEWGKPDEKQLREFMEDAYTNKIRYMEHPRTHMLTCKENVLQEFITNVISKESDKTGQDGTGHE
;
A
#
# COMPACT_ATOMS: atom_id res chain seq x y z
N GLU A 1 15.51 -11.58 -11.56
CA GLU A 1 16.60 -10.97 -12.36
C GLU A 1 16.09 -9.93 -13.36
N GLU A 2 15.05 -10.20 -14.17
CA GLU A 2 14.46 -9.19 -15.08
C GLU A 2 13.73 -8.06 -14.35
N MET A 3 12.98 -8.38 -13.32
CA MET A 3 12.29 -7.38 -12.46
C MET A 3 13.29 -6.46 -11.76
N GLU A 4 14.41 -6.97 -11.28
CA GLU A 4 15.47 -6.15 -10.69
C GLU A 4 16.08 -5.17 -11.68
N LYS A 5 16.30 -5.60 -12.91
CA LYS A 5 16.78 -4.75 -14.01
C LYS A 5 15.78 -3.63 -14.32
N SER A 6 14.49 -3.97 -14.39
CA SER A 6 13.42 -2.98 -14.63
C SER A 6 13.37 -1.92 -13.54
N HIS A 7 13.44 -2.32 -12.26
CA HIS A 7 13.50 -1.38 -11.16
C HIS A 7 14.79 -0.57 -11.11
N ALA A 8 15.92 -1.13 -11.54
CA ALA A 8 17.19 -0.41 -11.60
C ALA A 8 17.19 0.68 -12.67
N LEU A 9 16.59 0.38 -13.85
CA LEU A 9 16.55 1.31 -14.97
C LEU A 9 15.49 2.39 -14.84
N GLY A 10 14.35 2.07 -14.18
CA GLY A 10 13.25 3.01 -14.01
C GLY A 10 13.55 4.09 -12.97
N ASP A 11 13.16 5.32 -13.25
CA ASP A 11 13.31 6.46 -12.33
C ASP A 11 12.11 6.61 -11.38
N CYS A 12 10.94 6.14 -11.77
CA CYS A 12 9.70 6.21 -11.00
C CYS A 12 8.84 4.97 -11.27
N TYR A 13 8.20 4.44 -10.25
CA TYR A 13 7.22 3.36 -10.40
C TYR A 13 5.80 3.94 -10.46
N VAL A 14 5.02 3.50 -11.42
CA VAL A 14 3.63 3.94 -11.60
C VAL A 14 2.69 2.74 -11.57
N SER A 15 1.70 2.76 -10.69
CA SER A 15 0.58 1.82 -10.69
C SER A 15 -0.74 2.57 -10.76
N PHE A 16 -1.52 2.28 -11.80
CA PHE A 16 -2.87 2.82 -12.03
C PHE A 16 -3.92 1.73 -11.86
N ALA A 17 -3.74 0.90 -10.83
CA ALA A 17 -4.59 -0.25 -10.58
C ALA A 17 -5.95 0.16 -10.01
N SER A 18 -7.01 -0.48 -10.50
CA SER A 18 -8.37 -0.34 -9.95
C SER A 18 -8.59 -1.24 -8.73
N SER A 19 -7.80 -2.29 -8.59
CA SER A 19 -7.78 -3.19 -7.44
C SER A 19 -6.39 -3.78 -7.32
N GLU A 20 -5.85 -3.75 -6.13
CA GLU A 20 -4.52 -4.28 -5.82
C GLU A 20 -4.52 -4.84 -4.40
N GLY A 21 -3.95 -6.01 -4.21
CA GLY A 21 -3.73 -6.57 -2.89
C GLY A 21 -2.57 -5.86 -2.19
N ILE A 22 -1.40 -6.49 -2.20
CA ILE A 22 -0.19 -5.94 -1.58
C ILE A 22 0.51 -4.92 -2.50
N GLY A 23 0.46 -5.11 -3.81
CA GLY A 23 1.17 -4.25 -4.76
C GLY A 23 2.68 -4.48 -4.72
N MET A 24 3.12 -5.73 -4.93
CA MET A 24 4.52 -6.13 -4.79
C MET A 24 5.49 -5.27 -5.62
N GLY A 25 5.11 -4.88 -6.84
CA GLY A 25 5.93 -3.99 -7.65
C GLY A 25 6.16 -2.63 -7.02
N ALA A 26 5.13 -2.06 -6.40
CA ALA A 26 5.23 -0.80 -5.66
C ALA A 26 6.11 -0.95 -4.40
N VAL A 27 5.99 -2.06 -3.66
CA VAL A 27 6.84 -2.37 -2.51
C VAL A 27 8.31 -2.48 -2.92
N GLU A 28 8.60 -3.22 -3.97
CA GLU A 28 9.96 -3.40 -4.47
C GLU A 28 10.61 -2.08 -4.92
N ALA A 29 9.84 -1.21 -5.56
CA ALA A 29 10.28 0.13 -5.93
C ALA A 29 10.52 1.01 -4.69
N ALA A 30 9.61 0.98 -3.73
CA ALA A 30 9.73 1.74 -2.47
C ALA A 30 10.95 1.29 -1.66
N LEU A 31 11.24 -0.01 -1.58
CA LEU A 31 12.44 -0.53 -0.92
C LEU A 31 13.74 -0.08 -1.60
N ARG A 32 13.70 0.29 -2.86
CA ARG A 32 14.82 0.88 -3.60
C ARG A 32 14.83 2.41 -3.55
N ASN A 33 14.01 3.01 -2.69
CA ASN A 33 13.84 4.45 -2.56
C ASN A 33 13.50 5.16 -3.88
N LYS A 34 12.77 4.47 -4.76
CA LYS A 34 12.24 5.08 -5.98
C LYS A 34 10.98 5.87 -5.67
N PRO A 35 10.71 6.96 -6.38
CA PRO A 35 9.41 7.61 -6.37
C PRO A 35 8.32 6.61 -6.80
N VAL A 36 7.20 6.62 -6.09
CA VAL A 36 6.09 5.70 -6.34
C VAL A 36 4.80 6.50 -6.52
N ILE A 37 4.15 6.33 -7.66
CA ILE A 37 2.81 6.85 -7.95
C ILE A 37 1.85 5.67 -7.86
N ILE A 38 0.90 5.72 -6.93
CA ILE A 38 -0.07 4.64 -6.68
C ILE A 38 -1.48 5.17 -6.53
N THR A 39 -2.46 4.31 -6.75
CA THR A 39 -3.88 4.64 -6.50
C THR A 39 -4.20 4.52 -5.01
N ASP A 40 -5.08 5.40 -4.51
CA ASP A 40 -5.62 5.37 -3.15
C ASP A 40 -6.74 4.32 -3.03
N TYR A 41 -6.42 3.08 -3.39
CA TYR A 41 -7.32 1.94 -3.31
C TYR A 41 -6.53 0.63 -3.18
N GLY A 42 -7.04 -0.28 -2.36
CA GLY A 42 -6.35 -1.54 -2.06
C GLY A 42 -5.36 -1.42 -0.90
N GLY A 43 -4.44 -2.38 -0.78
CA GLY A 43 -3.53 -2.49 0.36
C GLY A 43 -2.29 -1.59 0.29
N ALA A 44 -1.82 -1.23 -0.90
CA ALA A 44 -0.56 -0.50 -1.06
C ALA A 44 -0.49 0.83 -0.27
N PRO A 45 -1.54 1.68 -0.21
CA PRO A 45 -1.51 2.93 0.56
C PRO A 45 -1.38 2.76 2.07
N GLU A 46 -1.59 1.58 2.60
CA GLU A 46 -1.44 1.31 4.03
C GLU A 46 0.02 1.41 4.48
N TYR A 47 0.94 0.97 3.64
CA TYR A 47 2.38 0.90 3.97
C TYR A 47 3.28 1.72 3.05
N ILE A 48 2.81 2.16 1.90
CA ILE A 48 3.54 3.12 1.06
C ILE A 48 2.90 4.49 1.23
N LYS A 49 3.63 5.41 1.86
CA LYS A 49 3.22 6.81 1.98
C LYS A 49 3.98 7.65 0.97
N THR A 50 3.26 8.16 -0.01
CA THR A 50 3.81 9.00 -1.08
C THR A 50 2.90 10.20 -1.31
N PRO A 51 3.45 11.38 -1.65
CA PRO A 51 2.64 12.52 -2.07
C PRO A 51 1.92 12.27 -3.40
N TYR A 52 2.35 11.26 -4.16
CA TYR A 52 1.80 10.86 -5.45
C TYR A 52 0.74 9.76 -5.32
N THR A 53 -0.22 9.96 -4.42
CA THR A 53 -1.34 9.04 -4.24
C THR A 53 -2.55 9.53 -5.03
N ILE A 54 -2.92 8.78 -6.07
CA ILE A 54 -4.02 9.10 -6.99
C ILE A 54 -5.35 8.82 -6.32
N LYS A 55 -6.23 9.81 -6.28
CA LYS A 55 -7.59 9.66 -5.75
C LYS A 55 -8.41 8.65 -6.56
N CYS A 56 -9.14 7.81 -5.86
CA CYS A 56 -10.04 6.83 -6.47
C CYS A 56 -11.48 7.05 -6.02
N LYS A 57 -12.41 6.93 -6.97
CA LYS A 57 -13.83 6.80 -6.68
C LYS A 57 -14.19 5.32 -6.63
N ARG A 58 -15.01 4.91 -5.66
CA ARG A 58 -15.56 3.55 -5.64
C ARG A 58 -16.58 3.41 -6.76
N GLN A 59 -16.49 2.33 -7.50
CA GLN A 59 -17.38 2.00 -8.61
C GLN A 59 -17.77 0.53 -8.53
N LYS A 60 -19.06 0.23 -8.68
CA LYS A 60 -19.53 -1.15 -8.82
C LYS A 60 -19.27 -1.66 -10.22
N LEU A 61 -18.87 -2.90 -10.34
CA LEU A 61 -18.76 -3.58 -11.61
C LEU A 61 -20.18 -3.83 -12.17
N VAL A 62 -20.32 -3.49 -13.45
CA VAL A 62 -21.56 -3.73 -14.21
C VAL A 62 -21.48 -4.98 -15.09
N LYS A 63 -20.30 -5.58 -15.18
CA LYS A 63 -19.99 -6.79 -15.96
C LYS A 63 -18.93 -7.60 -15.22
N ASP A 64 -19.05 -8.93 -15.32
CA ASP A 64 -18.02 -9.83 -14.80
C ASP A 64 -16.69 -9.62 -15.52
N ASP A 65 -15.60 -9.61 -14.77
CA ASP A 65 -14.24 -9.47 -15.25
C ASP A 65 -13.33 -10.45 -14.51
N PHE A 66 -12.87 -11.47 -15.18
CA PHE A 66 -11.93 -12.52 -14.72
C PHE A 66 -12.21 -13.03 -13.28
N LEU A 67 -11.67 -12.34 -12.28
CA LEU A 67 -11.85 -12.69 -10.84
C LEU A 67 -12.94 -11.88 -10.13
N TYR A 68 -13.51 -10.88 -10.80
CA TYR A 68 -14.45 -9.95 -10.20
C TYR A 68 -15.85 -10.16 -10.79
N GLN A 69 -16.85 -10.24 -9.91
CA GLN A 69 -18.25 -10.44 -10.28
C GLN A 69 -19.00 -9.11 -10.28
N VAL A 70 -20.08 -9.07 -11.07
CA VAL A 70 -21.03 -7.95 -11.05
C VAL A 70 -21.46 -7.62 -9.62
N GLY A 71 -21.45 -6.33 -9.29
CA GLY A 71 -21.79 -5.82 -7.97
C GLY A 71 -20.63 -5.69 -6.99
N MET A 72 -19.47 -6.32 -7.27
CA MET A 72 -18.24 -6.03 -6.52
C MET A 72 -17.78 -4.59 -6.76
N GLU A 73 -17.10 -4.02 -5.77
CA GLU A 73 -16.55 -2.67 -5.87
C GLU A 73 -15.07 -2.70 -6.22
N TRP A 74 -14.66 -1.77 -7.05
CA TRP A 74 -13.26 -1.46 -7.31
C TRP A 74 -13.03 0.05 -7.37
N GLY A 75 -11.77 0.47 -7.39
CA GLY A 75 -11.41 1.88 -7.52
C GLY A 75 -11.42 2.33 -8.98
N LYS A 76 -12.01 3.49 -9.25
CA LYS A 76 -11.80 4.22 -10.49
C LYS A 76 -10.83 5.36 -10.21
N PRO A 77 -9.54 5.22 -10.56
CA PRO A 77 -8.56 6.25 -10.31
C PRO A 77 -8.72 7.47 -11.22
N ASP A 78 -8.24 8.61 -10.74
CA ASP A 78 -8.28 9.88 -11.47
C ASP A 78 -7.14 9.97 -12.48
N GLU A 79 -7.48 9.84 -13.77
CA GLU A 79 -6.50 9.90 -14.87
C GLU A 79 -5.82 11.27 -14.98
N LYS A 80 -6.53 12.36 -14.71
CA LYS A 80 -5.94 13.70 -14.75
C LYS A 80 -4.86 13.85 -13.69
N GLN A 81 -5.14 13.41 -12.49
CA GLN A 81 -4.18 13.44 -11.39
C GLN A 81 -2.95 12.54 -11.66
N LEU A 82 -3.16 11.38 -12.30
CA LEU A 82 -2.03 10.55 -12.75
C LEU A 82 -1.09 11.32 -13.66
N ARG A 83 -1.64 12.01 -14.68
CA ARG A 83 -0.83 12.81 -15.63
C ARG A 83 -0.08 13.92 -14.92
N GLU A 84 -0.76 14.66 -14.04
CA GLU A 84 -0.15 15.73 -13.24
C GLU A 84 1.03 15.23 -12.40
N PHE A 85 0.88 14.08 -11.74
CA PHE A 85 1.95 13.48 -10.95
C PHE A 85 3.12 12.98 -11.79
N MET A 86 2.85 12.38 -12.94
CA MET A 86 3.91 11.94 -13.86
C MET A 86 4.68 13.14 -14.43
N GLU A 87 3.98 14.22 -14.81
CA GLU A 87 4.60 15.45 -15.28
C GLU A 87 5.45 16.12 -14.20
N ASP A 88 4.95 16.18 -12.96
CA ASP A 88 5.68 16.73 -11.83
C ASP A 88 6.97 15.94 -11.54
N ALA A 89 6.86 14.62 -11.43
CA ALA A 89 8.02 13.75 -11.20
C ALA A 89 9.07 13.87 -12.30
N TYR A 90 8.64 13.95 -13.56
CA TYR A 90 9.52 14.08 -14.71
C TYR A 90 10.19 15.46 -14.76
N THR A 91 9.41 16.55 -14.64
CA THR A 91 9.88 17.93 -14.74
C THR A 91 10.85 18.27 -13.62
N ASN A 92 10.53 17.84 -12.40
CA ASN A 92 11.37 18.08 -11.22
C ASN A 92 12.50 17.05 -11.05
N LYS A 93 12.63 16.10 -11.98
CA LYS A 93 13.66 15.05 -11.97
C LYS A 93 13.73 14.29 -10.65
N ILE A 94 12.57 13.98 -10.07
CA ILE A 94 12.48 13.26 -8.82
C ILE A 94 12.86 11.81 -9.09
N ARG A 95 14.01 11.37 -8.56
CA ARG A 95 14.59 10.04 -8.75
C ARG A 95 14.80 9.27 -7.45
N TYR A 96 14.56 9.94 -6.33
CA TYR A 96 14.73 9.40 -4.99
C TYR A 96 13.59 9.84 -4.09
N MET A 97 13.06 8.90 -3.30
CA MET A 97 12.03 9.14 -2.31
C MET A 97 12.17 8.14 -1.17
N GLU A 98 12.18 8.61 0.06
CA GLU A 98 12.23 7.74 1.23
C GLU A 98 10.87 7.13 1.54
N HIS A 99 10.88 5.84 1.86
CA HIS A 99 9.69 5.08 2.25
C HIS A 99 9.92 4.37 3.60
N PRO A 100 10.06 5.13 4.71
CA PRO A 100 10.47 4.56 6.00
C PRO A 100 9.48 3.49 6.49
N ARG A 101 8.19 3.68 6.28
CA ARG A 101 7.17 2.70 6.68
C ARG A 101 7.30 1.38 5.93
N THR A 102 7.61 1.40 4.64
CA THR A 102 7.83 0.19 3.85
C THR A 102 9.08 -0.55 4.33
N HIS A 103 10.16 0.16 4.62
CA HIS A 103 11.39 -0.42 5.16
C HIS A 103 11.18 -1.04 6.55
N MET A 104 10.37 -0.42 7.41
CA MET A 104 10.02 -0.98 8.71
C MET A 104 9.28 -2.32 8.61
N LEU A 105 8.40 -2.50 7.62
CA LEU A 105 7.65 -3.74 7.43
C LEU A 105 8.53 -4.93 6.99
N THR A 106 9.70 -4.67 6.43
CA THR A 106 10.65 -5.72 6.04
C THR A 106 11.60 -6.13 7.17
N CYS A 107 11.63 -5.40 8.27
CA CYS A 107 12.43 -5.73 9.43
C CYS A 107 11.75 -6.86 10.23
N LYS A 108 12.33 -8.06 10.20
CA LYS A 108 11.78 -9.24 10.88
C LYS A 108 11.62 -9.04 12.39
N GLU A 109 12.50 -8.29 13.01
CA GLU A 109 12.45 -7.99 14.44
C GLU A 109 11.22 -7.13 14.79
N ASN A 110 10.93 -6.12 13.98
CA ASN A 110 9.76 -5.27 14.19
C ASN A 110 8.45 -6.04 14.01
N VAL A 111 8.35 -6.90 12.99
CA VAL A 111 7.15 -7.71 12.74
C VAL A 111 6.91 -8.69 13.90
N LEU A 112 7.95 -9.34 14.39
CA LEU A 112 7.85 -10.24 15.53
C LEU A 112 7.49 -9.50 16.81
N GLN A 113 8.10 -8.35 17.06
CA GLN A 113 7.83 -7.52 18.24
C GLN A 113 6.39 -7.01 18.24
N GLU A 114 5.89 -6.56 17.10
CA GLU A 114 4.51 -6.11 16.93
C GLU A 114 3.51 -7.26 17.15
N PHE A 115 3.81 -8.43 16.64
CA PHE A 115 3.01 -9.63 16.86
C PHE A 115 2.96 -10.02 18.36
N ILE A 116 4.11 -10.07 19.03
CA ILE A 116 4.20 -10.39 20.46
C ILE A 116 3.41 -9.37 21.30
N THR A 117 3.58 -8.08 21.03
CA THR A 117 2.87 -7.01 21.72
C THR A 117 1.35 -7.14 21.59
N ASN A 118 0.88 -7.42 20.37
CA ASN A 118 -0.55 -7.59 20.10
C ASN A 118 -1.15 -8.83 20.75
N VAL A 119 -0.38 -9.91 20.91
CA VAL A 119 -0.83 -11.12 21.61
C VAL A 119 -0.92 -10.87 23.10
N ILE A 120 0.10 -10.26 23.70
CA ILE A 120 0.14 -9.97 25.14
C ILE A 120 -0.96 -9.00 25.54
N SER A 121 -1.20 -7.93 24.75
CA SER A 121 -2.27 -6.96 25.06
C SER A 121 -3.67 -7.59 25.03
N LYS A 122 -3.92 -8.53 24.12
CA LYS A 122 -5.19 -9.24 24.05
C LYS A 122 -5.41 -10.23 25.19
N GLU A 123 -4.36 -10.76 25.78
CA GLU A 123 -4.47 -11.64 26.96
C GLU A 123 -4.69 -10.83 28.25
N SER A 124 -4.08 -9.66 28.39
CA SER A 124 -4.29 -8.80 29.57
C SER A 124 -5.73 -8.26 29.66
N ASP A 125 -6.38 -8.01 28.53
CA ASP A 125 -7.78 -7.56 28.49
C ASP A 125 -8.78 -8.66 28.89
N LYS A 126 -8.43 -9.94 28.74
CA LYS A 126 -9.26 -11.08 29.13
C LYS A 126 -9.21 -11.41 30.62
N THR A 127 -8.10 -11.12 31.28
CA THR A 127 -7.90 -11.40 32.71
C THR A 127 -8.48 -10.32 33.62
N GLY A 128 -8.89 -9.16 33.09
CA GLY A 128 -9.50 -8.06 33.84
C GLY A 128 -11.02 -8.17 34.04
N GLN A 129 -11.71 -9.16 33.47
CA GLN A 129 -13.18 -9.30 33.56
C GLN A 129 -13.70 -10.33 34.56
N ASP A 130 -12.86 -11.11 35.22
CA ASP A 130 -13.29 -12.12 36.20
C ASP A 130 -13.01 -11.72 37.67
N GLY A 131 -13.47 -10.57 38.04
CA GLY A 131 -13.25 -10.11 39.40
C GLY A 131 -14.27 -9.09 39.89
N THR A 132 -15.56 -9.46 39.96
CA THR A 132 -16.49 -8.92 41.00
C THR A 132 -17.85 -9.61 40.89
N GLY A 133 -18.10 -10.49 41.78
CA GLY A 133 -19.43 -11.03 41.98
C GLY A 133 -19.45 -12.07 43.06
N HIS A 134 -19.37 -11.62 44.31
CA HIS A 134 -19.97 -12.31 45.44
C HIS A 134 -19.73 -11.47 46.72
N GLU A 135 -20.73 -10.72 47.06
CA GLU A 135 -21.29 -10.61 48.44
C GLU A 135 -22.70 -10.05 48.32
#